data_90914a01854286874249eccedda56011
#
_entry.id   90914a01854286874249eccedda56011
#
_cell.length_a   1.000
_cell.length_b   1.000
_cell.length_c   1.000
_cell.angle_alpha   90.00
_cell.angle_beta   90.00
_cell.angle_gamma   90.00
#
_symmetry.space_group_name_H-M   'P 1'
#
loop_
_entity.id
_entity.type
_entity.pdbx_description
1 polymer ?
#
loop_
_entity_poly.entity_id
_entity_poly.type
_entity_poly.pdbx_seq_one_letter_code
_entity_poly.pdbx_strand_id
1 'polypeptide(L)'
;MGLTRREFIVGTAACAGALCAGCVTLNPAPTFDAAADGTLLLPEALSRPGGEIKVRLRGLDEPVLVWRTAEGGHGAASAVCTHRGCEVVLNGAEWTLDCPCHGSRFTISGSVVNGPASRPLPSFPARIEGQEVVITIG
;
A
#
# COMPACT_ATOMS: atom_id res chain seq x y z
N MET A 1 -37.57 44.85 13.10
CA MET A 1 -37.36 43.54 12.44
C MET A 1 -35.90 43.26 12.46
N GLY A 2 -35.45 42.50 13.41
CA GLY A 2 -34.03 42.24 13.65
C GLY A 2 -33.60 40.97 12.98
N LEU A 3 -32.64 41.06 12.08
CA LEU A 3 -31.87 39.94 11.59
C LEU A 3 -30.68 39.74 12.54
N THR A 4 -30.74 38.68 13.32
CA THR A 4 -29.66 38.27 14.17
C THR A 4 -28.59 37.58 13.33
N ARG A 5 -27.45 38.20 13.20
CA ARG A 5 -26.23 37.61 12.67
C ARG A 5 -25.72 36.56 13.68
N ARG A 6 -25.79 35.31 13.32
CA ARG A 6 -25.00 34.27 13.95
C ARG A 6 -23.55 34.38 13.45
N GLU A 7 -22.71 34.92 14.30
CA GLU A 7 -21.27 34.92 14.07
C GLU A 7 -20.77 33.47 14.11
N PHE A 8 -20.26 33.03 12.96
CA PHE A 8 -19.48 31.82 12.90
C PHE A 8 -18.09 32.13 13.48
N ILE A 9 -17.84 31.67 14.67
CA ILE A 9 -16.50 31.69 15.25
C ILE A 9 -15.70 30.61 14.53
N VAL A 10 -14.89 31.02 13.55
CA VAL A 10 -13.84 30.19 12.98
C VAL A 10 -12.71 30.15 14.01
N GLY A 11 -12.68 29.08 14.77
CA GLY A 11 -11.55 28.82 15.67
C GLY A 11 -10.32 28.47 14.84
N THR A 12 -9.43 29.44 14.64
CA THR A 12 -8.10 29.20 14.15
C THR A 12 -7.30 28.49 15.25
N ALA A 13 -7.23 27.18 15.19
CA ALA A 13 -6.25 26.43 15.96
C ALA A 13 -4.86 26.71 15.36
N ALA A 14 -4.13 27.62 15.99
CA ALA A 14 -2.73 27.83 15.70
C ALA A 14 -1.96 26.59 16.18
N CYS A 15 -1.65 25.69 15.28
CA CYS A 15 -0.63 24.68 15.52
C CYS A 15 0.73 25.38 15.54
N ALA A 16 1.22 25.67 16.75
CA ALA A 16 2.59 26.07 16.96
C ALA A 16 3.51 24.95 16.48
N GLY A 17 4.25 25.23 15.40
CA GLY A 17 5.15 24.27 14.78
C GLY A 17 6.28 23.87 15.71
N ALA A 18 6.29 22.63 16.12
CA ALA A 18 7.53 21.95 16.47
C ALA A 18 8.07 21.32 15.21
N LEU A 19 9.14 21.87 14.67
CA LEU A 19 9.93 21.26 13.59
C LEU A 19 10.58 19.98 14.12
N CYS A 20 9.87 18.89 14.09
CA CYS A 20 10.48 17.57 14.20
C CYS A 20 11.05 17.20 12.84
N ALA A 21 12.30 17.58 12.60
CA ALA A 21 13.08 17.02 11.51
C ALA A 21 13.21 15.51 11.74
N GLY A 22 12.63 14.70 10.87
CA GLY A 22 12.94 13.29 10.79
C GLY A 22 11.81 12.27 10.98
N CYS A 23 10.56 12.66 11.23
CA CYS A 23 9.46 11.73 11.10
C CYS A 23 8.99 11.69 9.65
N VAL A 24 9.63 10.86 8.83
CA VAL A 24 8.96 10.33 7.64
C VAL A 24 7.85 9.45 8.19
N THR A 25 6.67 10.00 8.33
CA THR A 25 5.47 9.20 8.52
C THR A 25 5.29 8.43 7.22
N LEU A 26 5.79 7.19 7.20
CA LEU A 26 5.39 6.22 6.20
C LEU A 26 3.89 6.08 6.36
N ASN A 27 3.15 6.80 5.54
CA ASN A 27 1.71 6.69 5.54
C ASN A 27 1.39 5.27 5.05
N PRO A 28 0.85 4.39 5.90
CA PRO A 28 0.62 3.02 5.48
C PRO A 28 -0.30 3.03 4.26
N ALA A 29 0.01 2.19 3.28
CA ALA A 29 -0.83 2.05 2.09
C ALA A 29 -2.29 1.80 2.51
N PRO A 30 -3.26 2.45 1.84
CA PRO A 30 -4.66 2.25 2.16
C PRO A 30 -5.06 0.79 2.01
N THR A 31 -5.91 0.31 2.91
CA THR A 31 -6.37 -1.09 2.91
C THR A 31 -7.79 -1.18 2.39
N PHE A 32 -8.01 -2.09 1.45
CA PHE A 32 -9.31 -2.37 0.84
C PHE A 32 -9.68 -3.84 1.03
N ASP A 33 -10.98 -4.12 1.06
CA ASP A 33 -11.49 -5.49 1.04
C ASP A 33 -11.91 -5.83 -0.38
N ALA A 34 -11.36 -6.89 -0.94
CA ALA A 34 -11.74 -7.38 -2.24
C ALA A 34 -13.03 -8.23 -2.17
N ALA A 35 -13.71 -8.37 -3.29
CA ALA A 35 -14.80 -9.33 -3.45
C ALA A 35 -14.28 -10.78 -3.26
N ALA A 36 -15.22 -11.73 -3.15
CA ALA A 36 -14.88 -13.13 -2.89
C ALA A 36 -14.01 -13.79 -3.99
N ASP A 37 -14.04 -13.25 -5.20
CA ASP A 37 -13.24 -13.66 -6.36
C ASP A 37 -11.90 -12.92 -6.52
N GLY A 38 -11.55 -12.06 -5.55
CA GLY A 38 -10.33 -11.26 -5.61
C GLY A 38 -10.45 -9.96 -6.42
N THR A 39 -11.66 -9.57 -6.83
CA THR A 39 -11.91 -8.36 -7.62
C THR A 39 -12.24 -7.16 -6.71
N LEU A 40 -11.74 -5.99 -7.07
CA LEU A 40 -12.14 -4.73 -6.46
C LEU A 40 -12.14 -3.60 -7.51
N LEU A 41 -12.95 -2.56 -7.27
CA LEU A 41 -12.92 -1.36 -8.10
C LEU A 41 -11.52 -0.73 -8.04
N LEU A 42 -11.00 -0.29 -9.18
CA LEU A 42 -9.68 0.30 -9.29
C LEU A 42 -9.56 1.55 -8.41
N PRO A 43 -8.77 1.48 -7.33
CA PRO A 43 -8.56 2.65 -6.50
C PRO A 43 -7.69 3.69 -7.23
N GLU A 44 -7.95 4.97 -6.97
CA GLU A 44 -7.18 6.07 -7.53
C GLU A 44 -5.66 5.94 -7.22
N ALA A 45 -5.32 5.35 -6.08
CA ALA A 45 -3.93 5.08 -5.70
C ALA A 45 -3.15 4.28 -6.76
N LEU A 46 -3.81 3.41 -7.53
CA LEU A 46 -3.20 2.62 -8.61
C LEU A 46 -3.26 3.31 -9.97
N SER A 47 -3.73 4.53 -10.07
CA SER A 47 -3.79 5.28 -11.34
C SER A 47 -2.42 5.77 -11.84
N ARG A 48 -1.41 5.80 -10.97
CA ARG A 48 -0.05 6.29 -11.25
C ARG A 48 1.01 5.23 -10.96
N PRO A 49 2.13 5.22 -11.69
CA PRO A 49 3.27 4.36 -11.38
C PRO A 49 3.78 4.55 -9.94
N GLY A 50 4.10 3.46 -9.26
CA GLY A 50 4.51 3.48 -7.85
C GLY A 50 3.37 3.69 -6.86
N GLY A 51 2.13 3.84 -7.33
CA GLY A 51 0.96 3.80 -6.47
C GLY A 51 0.76 2.40 -5.90
N GLU A 52 0.42 2.29 -4.62
CA GLU A 52 0.23 1.02 -3.93
C GLU A 52 -0.99 1.04 -3.01
N ILE A 53 -1.56 -0.13 -2.81
CA ILE A 53 -2.64 -0.38 -1.87
C ILE A 53 -2.42 -1.72 -1.18
N LYS A 54 -3.05 -1.91 -0.02
CA LYS A 54 -3.20 -3.23 0.59
C LYS A 54 -4.61 -3.75 0.38
N VAL A 55 -4.73 -5.02 0.09
CA VAL A 55 -6.01 -5.70 -0.14
C VAL A 55 -6.12 -6.90 0.77
N ARG A 56 -7.26 -7.03 1.44
CA ARG A 56 -7.63 -8.27 2.12
C ARG A 56 -8.40 -9.14 1.15
N LEU A 57 -7.87 -10.32 0.91
CA LEU A 57 -8.50 -11.32 0.05
C LEU A 57 -9.14 -12.40 0.91
N ARG A 58 -10.36 -12.78 0.57
CA ARG A 58 -11.03 -13.88 1.25
C ARG A 58 -10.27 -15.19 1.01
N GLY A 59 -9.92 -15.89 2.08
CA GLY A 59 -9.13 -17.11 2.02
C GLY A 59 -7.63 -16.93 2.22
N LEU A 60 -7.18 -15.67 2.40
CA LEU A 60 -5.83 -15.37 2.87
C LEU A 60 -5.92 -14.63 4.22
N ASP A 61 -5.12 -15.09 5.20
CA ASP A 61 -5.04 -14.44 6.50
C ASP A 61 -4.22 -13.15 6.45
N GLU A 62 -3.30 -13.06 5.51
CA GLU A 62 -2.39 -11.93 5.32
C GLU A 62 -2.88 -10.99 4.22
N PRO A 63 -2.70 -9.68 4.40
CA PRO A 63 -3.00 -8.72 3.34
C PRO A 63 -2.02 -8.87 2.17
N VAL A 64 -2.49 -8.51 1.00
CA VAL A 64 -1.72 -8.47 -0.24
C VAL A 64 -1.42 -7.02 -0.59
N LEU A 65 -0.17 -6.71 -0.86
CA LEU A 65 0.26 -5.44 -1.42
C LEU A 65 0.09 -5.50 -2.94
N VAL A 66 -0.60 -4.52 -3.51
CA VAL A 66 -0.83 -4.37 -4.95
C VAL A 66 -0.27 -3.04 -5.38
N TRP A 67 0.45 -3.00 -6.50
CA TRP A 67 1.05 -1.76 -7.01
C TRP A 67 0.96 -1.67 -8.53
N ARG A 68 1.14 -0.45 -9.03
CA ARG A 68 1.28 -0.19 -10.46
C ARG A 68 2.75 -0.02 -10.83
N THR A 69 3.20 -0.75 -11.86
CA THR A 69 4.58 -0.67 -12.37
C THR A 69 4.80 0.57 -13.24
N ALA A 70 6.06 0.87 -13.56
CA ALA A 70 6.42 1.99 -14.44
C ALA A 70 5.82 1.84 -15.84
N GLU A 71 5.73 0.61 -16.34
CA GLU A 71 5.20 0.28 -17.66
C GLU A 71 3.67 0.22 -17.71
N GLY A 72 3.00 0.50 -16.59
CA GLY A 72 1.54 0.50 -16.49
C GLY A 72 0.93 -0.87 -16.17
N GLY A 73 1.75 -1.90 -15.95
CA GLY A 73 1.31 -3.19 -15.41
C GLY A 73 1.00 -3.12 -13.92
N HIS A 74 0.59 -4.22 -13.36
CA HIS A 74 0.30 -4.35 -11.93
C HIS A 74 1.02 -5.55 -11.36
N GLY A 75 1.48 -5.43 -10.12
CA GLY A 75 2.05 -6.52 -9.35
C GLY A 75 1.28 -6.70 -8.04
N ALA A 76 1.34 -7.88 -7.49
CA ALA A 76 0.79 -8.18 -6.18
C ALA A 76 1.68 -9.21 -5.46
N ALA A 77 1.88 -9.00 -4.16
CA ALA A 77 2.61 -9.91 -3.29
C ALA A 77 2.06 -9.85 -1.86
N SER A 78 2.41 -10.84 -1.04
CA SER A 78 2.11 -10.74 0.39
C SER A 78 2.66 -9.43 0.95
N ALA A 79 1.85 -8.73 1.72
CA ALA A 79 2.29 -7.54 2.44
C ALA A 79 3.06 -7.87 3.72
N VAL A 80 3.29 -9.17 4.00
CA VAL A 80 3.91 -9.66 5.23
C VAL A 80 5.27 -10.28 4.94
N CYS A 81 6.31 -9.71 5.54
CA CYS A 81 7.68 -10.15 5.37
C CYS A 81 7.88 -11.59 5.88
N THR A 82 8.53 -12.42 5.07
CA THR A 82 8.79 -13.83 5.41
C THR A 82 9.82 -14.03 6.51
N HIS A 83 10.48 -12.96 6.97
CA HIS A 83 11.42 -13.03 8.09
C HIS A 83 10.69 -13.10 9.44
N ARG A 84 9.94 -12.06 9.81
CA ARG A 84 9.24 -11.95 11.11
C ARG A 84 7.87 -11.27 11.04
N GLY A 85 7.25 -11.22 9.88
CA GLY A 85 5.87 -10.76 9.74
C GLY A 85 5.69 -9.25 9.75
N CYS A 86 6.74 -8.44 9.63
CA CYS A 86 6.60 -6.99 9.43
C CYS A 86 5.98 -6.68 8.07
N GLU A 87 5.33 -5.53 7.96
CA GLU A 87 4.78 -5.08 6.70
C GLU A 87 5.87 -4.71 5.69
N VAL A 88 5.65 -5.16 4.46
CA VAL A 88 6.48 -4.84 3.30
C VAL A 88 5.90 -3.61 2.61
N VAL A 89 6.77 -2.77 2.07
CA VAL A 89 6.43 -1.56 1.32
C VAL A 89 7.08 -1.58 -0.06
N LEU A 90 6.44 -0.95 -1.05
CA LEU A 90 7.03 -0.77 -2.36
C LEU A 90 8.08 0.35 -2.32
N ASN A 91 9.28 0.04 -2.78
CA ASN A 91 10.28 1.04 -3.13
C ASN A 91 10.18 1.34 -4.63
N GLY A 92 9.41 2.37 -4.97
CA GLY A 92 9.16 2.74 -6.37
C GLY A 92 10.37 3.32 -7.10
N ALA A 93 11.43 3.71 -6.39
CA ALA A 93 12.67 4.19 -7.00
C ALA A 93 13.54 3.04 -7.51
N GLU A 94 13.60 1.96 -6.77
CA GLU A 94 14.43 0.78 -7.10
C GLU A 94 13.59 -0.41 -7.63
N TRP A 95 12.28 -0.29 -7.58
CA TRP A 95 11.33 -1.35 -7.92
C TRP A 95 11.57 -2.63 -7.14
N THR A 96 11.72 -2.48 -5.83
CA THR A 96 11.87 -3.56 -4.87
C THR A 96 10.77 -3.51 -3.82
N LEU A 97 10.57 -4.61 -3.13
CA LEU A 97 9.70 -4.72 -1.97
C LEU A 97 10.59 -4.76 -0.73
N ASP A 98 10.51 -3.75 0.10
CA ASP A 98 11.41 -3.54 1.21
C ASP A 98 10.69 -3.77 2.56
N CYS A 99 11.34 -4.49 3.47
CA CYS A 99 10.87 -4.65 4.84
C CYS A 99 11.66 -3.74 5.77
N PRO A 100 11.06 -2.67 6.32
CA PRO A 100 11.79 -1.67 7.10
C PRO A 100 12.23 -2.17 8.48
N CYS A 101 11.65 -3.25 9.00
CA CYS A 101 11.96 -3.73 10.36
C CYS A 101 13.40 -4.23 10.51
N HIS A 102 13.89 -5.04 9.55
CA HIS A 102 15.20 -5.67 9.62
C HIS A 102 15.99 -5.59 8.30
N GLY A 103 15.48 -4.83 7.32
CA GLY A 103 16.17 -4.57 6.07
C GLY A 103 16.07 -5.67 5.01
N SER A 104 15.18 -6.65 5.17
CA SER A 104 14.92 -7.63 4.09
C SER A 104 14.42 -6.93 2.85
N ARG A 105 14.91 -7.35 1.69
CA ARG A 105 14.53 -6.78 0.40
C ARG A 105 14.24 -7.90 -0.59
N PHE A 106 13.20 -7.69 -1.41
CA PHE A 106 12.75 -8.63 -2.43
C PHE A 106 12.63 -7.92 -3.77
N THR A 107 12.78 -8.67 -4.85
CA THR A 107 12.38 -8.17 -6.17
C THR A 107 10.85 -8.00 -6.21
N ILE A 108 10.34 -7.27 -7.20
CA ILE A 108 8.89 -7.18 -7.44
C ILE A 108 8.23 -8.52 -7.80
N SER A 109 9.01 -9.54 -8.13
CA SER A 109 8.53 -10.93 -8.31
C SER A 109 8.60 -11.77 -7.02
N GLY A 110 9.06 -11.19 -5.92
CA GLY A 110 9.12 -11.84 -4.61
C GLY A 110 10.43 -12.55 -4.28
N SER A 111 11.41 -12.59 -5.19
CA SER A 111 12.71 -13.22 -4.92
C SER A 111 13.51 -12.42 -3.89
N VAL A 112 14.21 -13.10 -2.98
CA VAL A 112 15.06 -12.45 -1.98
C VAL A 112 16.25 -11.78 -2.66
N VAL A 113 16.43 -10.48 -2.40
CA VAL A 113 17.60 -9.69 -2.81
C VAL A 113 18.56 -9.53 -1.64
N ASN A 114 18.02 -9.26 -0.46
CA ASN A 114 18.79 -9.05 0.75
C ASN A 114 18.09 -9.66 1.96
N GLY A 115 18.87 -10.37 2.81
CA GLY A 115 18.37 -10.90 4.07
C GLY A 115 18.05 -9.82 5.10
N PRO A 116 17.57 -10.24 6.27
CA PRO A 116 17.60 -11.60 6.85
C PRO A 116 16.54 -12.59 6.35
N ALA A 117 15.54 -12.18 5.56
CA ALA A 117 14.61 -13.13 4.96
C ALA A 117 15.36 -14.14 4.08
N SER A 118 15.05 -15.42 4.24
CA SER A 118 15.65 -16.54 3.47
C SER A 118 14.66 -17.22 2.52
N ARG A 119 13.38 -16.84 2.60
CA ARG A 119 12.32 -17.39 1.76
C ARG A 119 11.74 -16.29 0.87
N PRO A 120 11.35 -16.60 -0.37
CA PRO A 120 10.71 -15.64 -1.24
C PRO A 120 9.40 -15.13 -0.63
N LEU A 121 9.01 -13.93 -1.03
CA LEU A 121 7.72 -13.35 -0.71
C LEU A 121 6.68 -13.95 -1.67
N PRO A 122 5.56 -14.50 -1.19
CA PRO A 122 4.50 -14.98 -2.06
C PRO A 122 4.01 -13.87 -2.99
N SER A 123 3.96 -14.14 -4.29
CA SER A 123 3.48 -13.22 -5.31
C SER A 123 2.23 -13.78 -6.00
N PHE A 124 1.37 -12.88 -6.47
CA PHE A 124 0.08 -13.22 -7.06
C PHE A 124 -0.06 -12.50 -8.40
N PRO A 125 -0.65 -13.16 -9.42
CA PRO A 125 -1.04 -12.45 -10.63
C PRO A 125 -2.04 -11.33 -10.32
N ALA A 126 -1.75 -10.13 -10.83
CA ALA A 126 -2.64 -8.99 -10.74
C ALA A 126 -2.78 -8.34 -12.11
N ARG A 127 -4.01 -8.00 -12.50
CA ARG A 127 -4.30 -7.34 -13.76
C ARG A 127 -5.45 -6.37 -13.62
N ILE A 128 -5.53 -5.44 -14.55
CA ILE A 128 -6.66 -4.52 -14.65
C ILE A 128 -7.60 -5.02 -15.75
N GLU A 129 -8.88 -5.10 -15.43
CA GLU A 129 -9.97 -5.38 -16.35
C GLU A 129 -10.98 -4.23 -16.28
N GLY A 130 -10.96 -3.34 -17.29
CA GLY A 130 -11.80 -2.15 -17.29
C GLY A 130 -11.46 -1.22 -16.11
N GLN A 131 -12.34 -1.13 -15.14
CA GLN A 131 -12.18 -0.32 -13.92
C GLN A 131 -11.96 -1.18 -12.66
N GLU A 132 -11.55 -2.42 -12.83
CA GLU A 132 -11.36 -3.35 -11.73
C GLU A 132 -9.93 -3.88 -11.70
N VAL A 133 -9.46 -4.14 -10.50
CA VAL A 133 -8.24 -4.90 -10.25
C VAL A 133 -8.65 -6.33 -9.94
N VAL A 134 -8.10 -7.28 -10.67
CA VAL A 134 -8.31 -8.71 -10.43
C VAL A 134 -7.02 -9.34 -9.94
N ILE A 135 -7.05 -9.91 -8.75
CA ILE A 135 -5.92 -10.60 -8.11
C ILE A 135 -6.26 -12.07 -8.03
N THR A 136 -5.42 -12.91 -8.62
CA THR A 136 -5.64 -14.36 -8.63
C THR A 136 -4.86 -15.02 -7.50
N ILE A 137 -5.56 -15.60 -6.54
CA ILE A 137 -5.00 -16.51 -5.54
C ILE A 137 -5.16 -17.93 -6.10
N GLY A 138 -4.02 -18.49 -6.48
CA GLY A 138 -3.95 -19.82 -7.07
C GLY A 138 -4.22 -20.93 -6.09
#